data_a852c3fe9db1fde97e09fa7802edde9b
#
_entry.id   a852c3fe9db1fde97e09fa7802edde9b
#
_cell.length_a   1.000
_cell.length_b   1.000
_cell.length_c   1.000
_cell.angle_alpha   90.00
_cell.angle_beta   90.00
_cell.angle_gamma   90.00
#
_symmetry.space_group_name_H-M   'P 1'
#
loop_
_entity.id
_entity.type
_entity.pdbx_description
1 polymer ?
#
loop_
_entity_poly.entity_id
_entity_poly.type
_entity_poly.pdbx_seq_one_letter_code
_entity_poly.pdbx_strand_id
1 'polypeptide(L)'
;MKLFTPVLLAGSLVGYQALAQPINDDPTGPQPRLPTESLLIKTTAGKEYNFTVELPTTPQEQATGEMFRTSIPADQGMLFVWKSPQVSEMWMKNCPVPEDMVFIGAGGKIVAIAENTVPYSLSTISSGVPVQATLELQGGITAADDINVGDQVIAKALSGR
;
A
#
# COMPACT_ATOMS: atom_id res chain seq x y z
N MET A 1 72.51 33.74 16.42
CA MET A 1 71.61 33.33 15.32
C MET A 1 70.91 32.04 15.78
N LYS A 2 69.74 32.15 16.36
CA LYS A 2 68.98 30.98 16.89
C LYS A 2 67.93 30.56 15.88
N LEU A 3 68.09 29.34 15.32
CA LEU A 3 67.10 28.73 14.42
C LEU A 3 65.91 28.19 15.25
N PHE A 4 64.74 28.68 14.92
CA PHE A 4 63.48 28.11 15.40
C PHE A 4 62.98 27.06 14.39
N THR A 5 62.80 25.83 14.87
CA THR A 5 62.21 24.75 14.11
C THR A 5 60.69 24.73 14.44
N PRO A 6 59.75 24.76 13.45
CA PRO A 6 58.32 24.59 13.76
C PRO A 6 58.01 23.11 13.95
N VAL A 7 57.32 22.79 15.04
CA VAL A 7 56.72 21.49 15.31
C VAL A 7 55.37 21.46 14.62
N LEU A 8 55.23 20.59 13.61
CA LEU A 8 53.94 20.29 13.02
C LEU A 8 53.17 19.30 13.93
N LEU A 9 52.08 19.77 14.53
CA LEU A 9 51.09 18.88 15.14
C LEU A 9 50.22 18.27 14.07
N ALA A 10 50.39 16.98 13.80
CA ALA A 10 49.46 16.20 12.98
C ALA A 10 48.22 15.87 13.80
N GLY A 11 47.14 16.61 13.59
CA GLY A 11 45.81 16.29 14.15
C GLY A 11 45.19 15.10 13.40
N SER A 12 45.09 13.96 14.07
CA SER A 12 44.37 12.78 13.58
C SER A 12 42.87 13.06 13.62
N LEU A 13 42.24 13.33 12.50
CA LEU A 13 40.78 13.31 12.33
C LEU A 13 40.32 11.85 12.39
N VAL A 14 39.89 11.40 13.58
CA VAL A 14 39.14 10.14 13.72
C VAL A 14 37.75 10.39 13.13
N GLY A 15 37.58 10.01 11.86
CA GLY A 15 36.27 10.00 11.23
C GLY A 15 35.37 8.97 11.92
N TYR A 16 34.39 9.44 12.67
CA TYR A 16 33.25 8.60 13.09
C TYR A 16 32.46 8.23 11.84
N GLN A 17 32.72 7.06 11.30
CA GLN A 17 31.78 6.42 10.39
C GLN A 17 30.63 5.90 11.26
N ALA A 18 29.51 6.63 11.26
CA ALA A 18 28.26 6.10 11.75
C ALA A 18 27.91 4.90 10.85
N LEU A 19 28.11 3.68 11.36
CA LEU A 19 27.58 2.47 10.75
C LEU A 19 26.07 2.64 10.75
N ALA A 20 25.50 2.90 9.57
CA ALA A 20 24.07 2.82 9.38
C ALA A 20 23.65 1.38 9.76
N GLN A 21 22.99 1.24 10.89
CA GLN A 21 22.35 -0.02 11.28
C GLN A 21 21.34 -0.34 10.17
N PRO A 22 21.24 -1.57 9.69
CA PRO A 22 20.15 -1.96 8.84
C PRO A 22 18.88 -1.75 9.66
N ILE A 23 18.07 -0.78 9.26
CA ILE A 23 16.76 -0.57 9.85
C ILE A 23 15.96 -1.80 9.41
N ASN A 24 15.62 -2.65 10.36
CA ASN A 24 14.70 -3.76 10.11
C ASN A 24 13.29 -3.13 10.14
N ASP A 25 12.88 -2.56 9.00
CA ASP A 25 11.63 -1.81 8.85
C ASP A 25 10.39 -2.73 8.73
N ASP A 26 10.53 -4.02 9.08
CA ASP A 26 9.39 -4.93 9.11
C ASP A 26 8.40 -4.47 10.19
N PRO A 27 7.14 -4.22 9.81
CA PRO A 27 6.11 -3.84 10.77
C PRO A 27 5.93 -4.90 11.85
N THR A 28 5.85 -4.48 13.10
CA THR A 28 5.65 -5.37 14.27
C THR A 28 4.24 -5.26 14.88
N GLY A 29 3.40 -4.42 14.29
CA GLY A 29 2.02 -4.18 14.72
C GLY A 29 1.25 -3.36 13.69
N PRO A 30 -0.07 -3.19 13.89
CA PRO A 30 -0.91 -2.43 12.98
C PRO A 30 -0.48 -0.95 12.97
N GLN A 31 -0.49 -0.34 11.79
CA GLN A 31 -0.30 1.10 11.69
C GLN A 31 -1.50 1.88 12.25
N PRO A 32 -1.30 3.13 12.71
CA PRO A 32 -2.39 4.01 13.06
C PRO A 32 -3.39 4.17 11.90
N ARG A 33 -4.63 4.57 12.21
CA ARG A 33 -5.59 4.92 11.16
C ARG A 33 -5.06 6.06 10.32
N LEU A 34 -5.13 5.89 8.99
CA LEU A 34 -4.66 6.86 8.01
C LEU A 34 -5.80 7.83 7.62
N PRO A 35 -5.50 8.96 6.98
CA PRO A 35 -6.51 9.81 6.38
C PRO A 35 -7.40 9.03 5.42
N THR A 36 -8.71 9.32 5.44
CA THR A 36 -9.70 8.60 4.66
C THR A 36 -10.36 9.48 3.61
N GLU A 37 -10.91 8.84 2.57
CA GLU A 37 -11.85 9.47 1.65
C GLU A 37 -13.02 8.52 1.33
N SER A 38 -14.08 9.08 0.75
CA SER A 38 -15.19 8.31 0.20
C SER A 38 -14.82 7.76 -1.18
N LEU A 39 -15.13 6.49 -1.40
CA LEU A 39 -14.95 5.79 -2.67
C LEU A 39 -16.29 5.18 -3.07
N LEU A 40 -16.67 5.34 -4.34
CA LEU A 40 -17.87 4.74 -4.92
C LEU A 40 -17.45 3.67 -5.92
N ILE A 41 -18.04 2.48 -5.81
CA ILE A 41 -18.02 1.47 -6.89
C ILE A 41 -19.38 1.47 -7.55
N LYS A 42 -19.38 1.71 -8.87
CA LYS A 42 -20.57 1.65 -9.70
C LYS A 42 -20.48 0.45 -10.60
N THR A 43 -21.40 -0.51 -10.41
CA THR A 43 -21.41 -1.73 -11.21
C THR A 43 -21.98 -1.48 -12.59
N THR A 44 -21.62 -2.34 -13.54
CA THR A 44 -22.20 -2.33 -14.91
C THR A 44 -23.72 -2.60 -14.88
N ALA A 45 -24.23 -3.25 -13.83
CA ALA A 45 -25.66 -3.44 -13.58
C ALA A 45 -26.37 -2.20 -13.01
N GLY A 46 -25.62 -1.11 -12.72
CA GLY A 46 -26.15 0.15 -12.19
C GLY A 46 -26.31 0.21 -10.67
N LYS A 47 -25.82 -0.80 -9.93
CA LYS A 47 -25.75 -0.74 -8.47
C LYS A 47 -24.60 0.18 -8.05
N GLU A 48 -24.73 0.79 -6.89
CA GLU A 48 -23.73 1.69 -6.31
C GLU A 48 -23.41 1.30 -4.88
N TYR A 49 -22.11 1.17 -4.57
CA TYR A 49 -21.59 0.82 -3.25
C TYR A 49 -20.60 1.86 -2.78
N ASN A 50 -20.81 2.37 -1.58
CA ASN A 50 -19.97 3.39 -0.97
C ASN A 50 -19.07 2.77 0.09
N PHE A 51 -17.78 3.09 0.01
CA PHE A 51 -16.77 2.69 0.96
C PHE A 51 -16.07 3.92 1.54
N THR A 52 -15.60 3.81 2.78
CA THR A 52 -14.64 4.74 3.38
C THR A 52 -13.27 4.11 3.33
N VAL A 53 -12.35 4.65 2.54
CA VAL A 53 -11.04 4.03 2.34
C VAL A 53 -9.92 4.86 2.95
N GLU A 54 -8.99 4.18 3.63
CA GLU A 54 -7.73 4.78 4.09
C GLU A 54 -6.77 4.93 2.91
N LEU A 55 -5.92 5.96 2.97
CA LEU A 55 -4.96 6.29 1.92
C LEU A 55 -3.53 6.18 2.45
N PRO A 56 -2.82 5.08 2.21
CA PRO A 56 -1.39 4.98 2.50
C PRO A 56 -0.61 5.80 1.46
N THR A 57 0.04 6.88 1.90
CA THR A 57 0.72 7.85 1.03
C THR A 57 2.24 7.75 1.07
N THR A 58 2.79 7.20 2.13
CA THR A 58 4.24 6.99 2.27
C THR A 58 4.63 5.54 1.95
N PRO A 59 5.88 5.28 1.53
CA PRO A 59 6.35 3.91 1.31
C PRO A 59 6.17 2.99 2.51
N GLN A 60 6.35 3.51 3.74
CA GLN A 60 6.17 2.75 4.97
C GLN A 60 4.69 2.39 5.20
N GLU A 61 3.77 3.35 5.00
CA GLU A 61 2.33 3.10 5.10
C GLU A 61 1.88 2.06 4.07
N GLN A 62 2.37 2.15 2.83
CA GLN A 62 2.08 1.18 1.77
C GLN A 62 2.66 -0.20 2.08
N ALA A 63 3.87 -0.27 2.64
CA ALA A 63 4.49 -1.53 3.03
C ALA A 63 3.75 -2.21 4.19
N THR A 64 3.18 -1.43 5.12
CA THR A 64 2.42 -1.95 6.25
C THR A 64 0.99 -2.35 5.87
N GLY A 65 0.30 -1.53 5.06
CA GLY A 65 -1.06 -1.83 4.60
C GLY A 65 -2.01 -2.24 5.72
N GLU A 66 -2.78 -3.29 5.51
CA GLU A 66 -3.73 -3.89 6.46
C GLU A 66 -3.08 -4.88 7.45
N MET A 67 -1.74 -4.98 7.49
CA MET A 67 -1.05 -5.90 8.40
C MET A 67 -1.52 -5.74 9.84
N PHE A 68 -1.65 -6.88 10.53
CA PHE A 68 -2.05 -7.02 11.95
C PHE A 68 -3.47 -6.55 12.29
N ARG A 69 -4.26 -6.11 11.32
CA ARG A 69 -5.67 -5.78 11.55
C ARG A 69 -6.49 -7.06 11.61
N THR A 70 -7.25 -7.21 12.69
CA THR A 70 -8.04 -8.42 12.95
C THR A 70 -9.45 -8.36 12.37
N SER A 71 -9.82 -7.26 11.74
CA SER A 71 -11.08 -7.08 11.03
C SER A 71 -11.00 -5.91 10.05
N ILE A 72 -11.70 -6.03 8.92
CA ILE A 72 -11.98 -4.96 7.97
C ILE A 72 -13.51 -4.84 7.92
N PRO A 73 -14.11 -3.68 8.32
CA PRO A 73 -15.54 -3.48 8.19
C PRO A 73 -16.00 -3.55 6.73
N ALA A 74 -17.24 -4.02 6.50
CA ALA A 74 -17.76 -4.27 5.15
C ALA A 74 -17.83 -3.00 4.27
N ASP A 75 -17.93 -1.82 4.89
CA ASP A 75 -18.00 -0.51 4.23
C ASP A 75 -16.66 0.25 4.26
N GLN A 76 -15.56 -0.42 4.65
CA GLN A 76 -14.23 0.18 4.75
C GLN A 76 -13.20 -0.60 3.93
N GLY A 77 -12.08 0.06 3.66
CA GLY A 77 -10.95 -0.56 2.98
C GLY A 77 -9.72 0.35 2.96
N MET A 78 -8.73 -0.05 2.16
CA MET A 78 -7.50 0.73 1.95
C MET A 78 -7.22 0.86 0.45
N LEU A 79 -7.01 2.09 -0.02
CA LEU A 79 -6.75 2.40 -1.43
C LEU A 79 -5.29 2.79 -1.64
N PHE A 80 -4.52 1.90 -2.23
CA PHE A 80 -3.13 2.11 -2.64
C PHE A 80 -3.12 2.77 -4.02
N VAL A 81 -2.70 4.02 -4.08
CA VAL A 81 -2.60 4.77 -5.35
C VAL A 81 -1.15 4.82 -5.78
N TRP A 82 -0.84 4.24 -6.94
CA TRP A 82 0.52 4.17 -7.45
C TRP A 82 0.93 5.50 -8.10
N LYS A 83 2.20 5.88 -7.94
CA LYS A 83 2.75 7.12 -8.50
C LYS A 83 2.65 7.15 -10.03
N SER A 84 2.78 5.99 -10.66
CA SER A 84 2.56 5.75 -12.10
C SER A 84 1.97 4.36 -12.29
N PRO A 85 1.24 4.10 -13.38
CA PRO A 85 0.72 2.76 -13.65
C PRO A 85 1.83 1.71 -13.63
N GLN A 86 1.61 0.63 -12.88
CA GLN A 86 2.55 -0.47 -12.72
C GLN A 86 1.82 -1.79 -12.51
N VAL A 87 2.46 -2.92 -12.77
CA VAL A 87 1.97 -4.21 -12.31
C VAL A 87 2.01 -4.18 -10.79
N SER A 88 0.84 -4.30 -10.16
CA SER A 88 0.74 -4.34 -8.70
C SER A 88 1.02 -5.76 -8.23
N GLU A 89 1.94 -5.90 -7.29
CA GLU A 89 2.30 -7.15 -6.65
C GLU A 89 2.06 -7.00 -5.14
N MET A 90 1.08 -7.73 -4.63
CA MET A 90 0.62 -7.71 -3.25
C MET A 90 0.90 -9.05 -2.59
N TRP A 91 0.75 -9.12 -1.29
CA TRP A 91 0.86 -10.34 -0.49
C TRP A 91 0.02 -10.21 0.79
N MET A 92 -0.17 -11.31 1.50
CA MET A 92 -0.91 -11.36 2.78
C MET A 92 0.01 -11.46 4.00
N LYS A 93 1.28 -11.00 3.87
CA LYS A 93 2.22 -11.01 5.00
C LYS A 93 1.60 -10.28 6.20
N ASN A 94 1.57 -10.93 7.36
CA ASN A 94 1.01 -10.40 8.61
C ASN A 94 -0.48 -9.95 8.54
N CYS A 95 -1.22 -10.32 7.51
CA CYS A 95 -2.66 -10.05 7.39
C CYS A 95 -3.44 -11.27 7.93
N PRO A 96 -4.09 -11.15 9.11
CA PRO A 96 -4.73 -12.30 9.78
C PRO A 96 -6.12 -12.63 9.26
N VAL A 97 -6.72 -11.76 8.44
CA VAL A 97 -8.05 -11.93 7.86
C VAL A 97 -7.98 -11.98 6.33
N PRO A 98 -8.89 -12.69 5.65
CA PRO A 98 -8.95 -12.65 4.20
C PRO A 98 -9.36 -11.27 3.70
N GLU A 99 -8.88 -10.92 2.53
CA GLU A 99 -9.15 -9.66 1.84
C GLU A 99 -9.55 -9.94 0.39
N ASP A 100 -10.34 -9.03 -0.19
CA ASP A 100 -10.54 -8.94 -1.63
C ASP A 100 -9.64 -7.82 -2.16
N MET A 101 -8.75 -8.14 -3.09
CA MET A 101 -7.87 -7.17 -3.75
C MET A 101 -8.41 -6.80 -5.11
N VAL A 102 -8.88 -5.56 -5.25
CA VAL A 102 -9.46 -5.03 -6.48
C VAL A 102 -8.42 -4.20 -7.21
N PHE A 103 -8.00 -4.63 -8.38
CA PHE A 103 -7.00 -3.96 -9.20
C PHE A 103 -7.65 -2.99 -10.18
N ILE A 104 -7.25 -1.71 -10.11
CA ILE A 104 -7.90 -0.59 -10.77
C ILE A 104 -6.99 -0.04 -11.86
N GLY A 105 -7.41 -0.21 -13.10
CA GLY A 105 -6.72 0.30 -14.29
C GLY A 105 -7.03 1.75 -14.60
N ALA A 106 -6.62 2.19 -15.79
CA ALA A 106 -6.84 3.54 -16.27
C ALA A 106 -8.33 3.93 -16.24
N GLY A 107 -8.60 5.18 -15.86
CA GLY A 107 -9.95 5.71 -15.77
C GLY A 107 -10.80 5.10 -14.66
N GLY A 108 -10.20 4.39 -13.68
CA GLY A 108 -10.92 3.80 -12.55
C GLY A 108 -11.63 2.47 -12.87
N LYS A 109 -11.35 1.82 -14.00
CA LYS A 109 -11.91 0.52 -14.36
C LYS A 109 -11.30 -0.60 -13.52
N ILE A 110 -12.14 -1.49 -12.97
CA ILE A 110 -11.68 -2.75 -12.37
C ILE A 110 -11.19 -3.68 -13.48
N VAL A 111 -9.94 -4.10 -13.42
CA VAL A 111 -9.29 -4.94 -14.44
C VAL A 111 -8.99 -6.36 -13.94
N ALA A 112 -8.88 -6.55 -12.63
CA ALA A 112 -8.75 -7.85 -12.00
C ALA A 112 -9.23 -7.77 -10.54
N ILE A 113 -9.61 -8.92 -9.97
CA ILE A 113 -9.98 -9.09 -8.56
C ILE A 113 -9.34 -10.39 -8.07
N ALA A 114 -8.68 -10.35 -6.93
CA ALA A 114 -8.28 -11.53 -6.17
C ALA A 114 -9.18 -11.62 -4.94
N GLU A 115 -10.14 -12.54 -4.98
CA GLU A 115 -11.15 -12.72 -3.94
C GLU A 115 -10.65 -13.63 -2.82
N ASN A 116 -11.06 -13.36 -1.58
CA ASN A 116 -10.82 -14.21 -0.41
C ASN A 116 -9.36 -14.67 -0.31
N THR A 117 -8.44 -13.73 -0.34
CA THR A 117 -7.00 -14.02 -0.25
C THR A 117 -6.66 -14.82 1.00
N VAL A 118 -5.65 -15.67 0.90
CA VAL A 118 -5.27 -16.56 2.00
C VAL A 118 -4.50 -15.79 3.07
N PRO A 119 -4.99 -15.68 4.32
CA PRO A 119 -4.28 -15.01 5.40
C PRO A 119 -2.85 -15.54 5.57
N TYR A 120 -1.93 -14.64 5.90
CA TYR A 120 -0.50 -14.91 6.12
C TYR A 120 0.26 -15.47 4.90
N SER A 121 -0.35 -15.59 3.72
CA SER A 121 0.34 -16.06 2.53
C SER A 121 1.43 -15.09 2.10
N LEU A 122 2.61 -15.64 1.78
CA LEU A 122 3.73 -14.90 1.18
C LEU A 122 3.76 -15.02 -0.34
N SER A 123 2.79 -15.71 -0.93
CA SER A 123 2.66 -15.80 -2.38
C SER A 123 2.29 -14.45 -2.97
N THR A 124 2.89 -14.09 -4.10
CA THR A 124 2.57 -12.87 -4.82
C THR A 124 1.16 -12.94 -5.39
N ILE A 125 0.37 -11.90 -5.16
CA ILE A 125 -0.93 -11.65 -5.75
C ILE A 125 -0.74 -10.51 -6.75
N SER A 126 -0.75 -10.83 -8.04
CA SER A 126 -0.40 -9.88 -9.11
C SER A 126 -1.63 -9.40 -9.85
N SER A 127 -1.64 -8.12 -10.22
CA SER A 127 -2.63 -7.57 -11.16
C SER A 127 -2.49 -8.11 -12.58
N GLY A 128 -1.34 -8.68 -12.93
CA GLY A 128 -1.01 -9.19 -14.26
C GLY A 128 -0.88 -8.14 -15.37
N VAL A 129 -1.40 -6.96 -15.16
CA VAL A 129 -1.35 -5.80 -16.07
C VAL A 129 -1.05 -4.52 -15.28
N PRO A 130 -0.53 -3.46 -15.93
CA PRO A 130 -0.34 -2.18 -15.27
C PRO A 130 -1.66 -1.59 -14.77
N VAL A 131 -1.68 -1.20 -13.48
CA VAL A 131 -2.82 -0.59 -12.79
C VAL A 131 -2.41 0.71 -12.12
N GLN A 132 -3.35 1.62 -11.93
CA GLN A 132 -3.11 2.88 -11.24
C GLN A 132 -3.33 2.80 -9.73
N ALA A 133 -4.09 1.79 -9.27
CA ALA A 133 -4.36 1.59 -7.85
C ALA A 133 -4.72 0.14 -7.54
N THR A 134 -4.60 -0.22 -6.26
CA THR A 134 -5.15 -1.45 -5.68
C THR A 134 -6.03 -1.06 -4.50
N LEU A 135 -7.23 -1.64 -4.43
CA LEU A 135 -8.16 -1.46 -3.32
C LEU A 135 -8.27 -2.77 -2.55
N GLU A 136 -7.95 -2.74 -1.26
CA GLU A 136 -8.17 -3.85 -0.33
C GLU A 136 -9.49 -3.65 0.41
N LEU A 137 -10.33 -4.68 0.39
CA LEU A 137 -11.64 -4.73 1.04
C LEU A 137 -11.74 -5.98 1.91
N GLN A 138 -12.80 -6.06 2.72
CA GLN A 138 -13.14 -7.28 3.43
C GLN A 138 -13.25 -8.47 2.46
N GLY A 139 -12.65 -9.60 2.82
CA GLY A 139 -12.73 -10.82 2.00
C GLY A 139 -14.16 -11.28 1.77
N GLY A 140 -14.49 -11.55 0.50
CA GLY A 140 -15.81 -11.98 0.05
C GLY A 140 -16.82 -10.87 -0.22
N ILE A 141 -16.49 -9.59 0.04
CA ILE A 141 -17.43 -8.48 -0.18
C ILE A 141 -17.69 -8.25 -1.67
N THR A 142 -16.71 -8.44 -2.54
CA THR A 142 -16.89 -8.27 -3.99
C THR A 142 -17.92 -9.27 -4.53
N ALA A 143 -17.86 -10.52 -4.11
CA ALA A 143 -18.84 -11.53 -4.49
C ALA A 143 -20.23 -11.25 -3.88
N ALA A 144 -20.29 -10.82 -2.61
CA ALA A 144 -21.57 -10.51 -1.94
C ALA A 144 -22.32 -9.34 -2.59
N ASP A 145 -21.57 -8.34 -3.07
CA ASP A 145 -22.09 -7.12 -3.69
C ASP A 145 -22.16 -7.21 -5.22
N ASP A 146 -21.76 -8.34 -5.82
CA ASP A 146 -21.73 -8.53 -7.27
C ASP A 146 -20.85 -7.46 -7.98
N ILE A 147 -19.70 -7.16 -7.34
CA ILE A 147 -18.67 -6.28 -7.90
C ILE A 147 -17.74 -7.10 -8.77
N ASN A 148 -17.59 -6.69 -10.04
CA ASN A 148 -16.93 -7.48 -11.07
C ASN A 148 -15.89 -6.69 -11.87
N VAL A 149 -15.04 -7.41 -12.58
CA VAL A 149 -14.17 -6.81 -13.61
C VAL A 149 -15.03 -6.07 -14.64
N GLY A 150 -14.63 -4.84 -14.95
CA GLY A 150 -15.37 -3.92 -15.83
C GLY A 150 -16.19 -2.87 -15.09
N ASP A 151 -16.44 -3.04 -13.78
CA ASP A 151 -17.08 -2.03 -12.95
C ASP A 151 -16.20 -0.80 -12.75
N GLN A 152 -16.81 0.30 -12.31
CA GLN A 152 -16.17 1.60 -12.21
C GLN A 152 -15.93 2.01 -10.78
N VAL A 153 -14.68 2.27 -10.43
CA VAL A 153 -14.26 2.89 -9.16
C VAL A 153 -14.14 4.40 -9.36
N ILE A 154 -14.74 5.16 -8.47
CA ILE A 154 -14.74 6.62 -8.45
C ILE A 154 -14.23 7.07 -7.08
N ALA A 155 -13.10 7.75 -7.05
CA ALA A 155 -12.47 8.28 -5.86
C ALA A 155 -11.69 9.55 -6.22
N LYS A 156 -11.60 10.50 -5.28
CA LYS A 156 -10.86 11.76 -5.50
C LYS A 156 -9.38 11.47 -5.78
N ALA A 157 -8.79 10.52 -5.06
CA ALA A 157 -7.38 10.13 -5.23
C ALA A 157 -7.06 9.55 -6.61
N LEU A 158 -8.07 9.10 -7.37
CA LEU A 158 -7.93 8.59 -8.75
C LEU A 158 -8.19 9.67 -9.81
N SER A 159 -8.69 10.87 -9.41
CA SER A 159 -9.05 11.93 -10.35
C SER A 159 -7.81 12.57 -10.97
N GLY A 160 -7.80 12.72 -12.30
CA GLY A 160 -6.72 13.40 -13.04
C GLY A 160 -5.50 12.53 -13.34
N ARG A 161 -5.65 11.21 -13.30
CA ARG A 161 -4.59 10.22 -13.61
C ARG A 161 -4.90 9.44 -14.87
#